data_0e6a9c297cf018891fcb8abaa44ea5f7
#
_entry.id   0e6a9c297cf018891fcb8abaa44ea5f7
#
_cell.length_a   1.000
_cell.length_b   1.000
_cell.length_c   1.000
_cell.angle_alpha   90.00
_cell.angle_beta   90.00
_cell.angle_gamma   90.00
#
_symmetry.space_group_name_H-M   'P 1'
#
loop_
_entity.id
_entity.type
_entity.pdbx_description
1 polymer ?
#
loop_
_entity_poly.entity_id
_entity_poly.type
_entity_poly.pdbx_seq_one_letter_code
_entity_poly.pdbx_strand_id
1 'polypeptide(L)'
;MLTLRIILYTMAKIYIASSWRNAFYPDVVTKLREAGHEVYDFRNPPHGKGGFHWSDVDPNFQNWTVEQYAAGLNDPWSEQQFKSDLEAMEWADTCVLVLPCGRSAHTEAGWFAGRGCKTIAYIPEMQEAELMYKLFSDYSGINVPLVAVCNVPPVAQCNVPPQKWLQLGLQS
;
A
#
# COMPACT_ATOMS: atom_id res chain seq x y z
N MET A 1 -23.63 -20.70 -31.25
CA MET A 1 -23.71 -19.31 -30.76
C MET A 1 -22.69 -19.15 -29.65
N LEU A 2 -21.52 -18.55 -29.91
CA LEU A 2 -20.55 -18.20 -28.88
C LEU A 2 -21.04 -16.93 -28.18
N THR A 3 -21.45 -17.05 -26.92
CA THR A 3 -21.81 -15.90 -26.10
C THR A 3 -20.50 -15.21 -25.71
N LEU A 4 -20.21 -14.08 -26.35
CA LEU A 4 -19.09 -13.21 -25.98
C LEU A 4 -19.38 -12.66 -24.57
N ARG A 5 -18.78 -13.22 -23.53
CA ARG A 5 -18.76 -12.60 -22.19
C ARG A 5 -17.87 -11.37 -22.30
N ILE A 6 -18.47 -10.20 -22.40
CA ILE A 6 -17.77 -8.94 -22.18
C ILE A 6 -17.37 -8.94 -20.70
N ILE A 7 -16.10 -9.23 -20.40
CA ILE A 7 -15.55 -9.01 -19.09
C ILE A 7 -15.40 -7.49 -18.96
N LEU A 8 -16.33 -6.87 -18.25
CA LEU A 8 -16.20 -5.46 -17.86
C LEU A 8 -15.02 -5.40 -16.89
N TYR A 9 -13.89 -4.97 -17.39
CA TYR A 9 -12.73 -4.62 -16.55
C TYR A 9 -13.12 -3.40 -15.71
N THR A 10 -13.24 -3.58 -14.40
CA THR A 10 -13.44 -2.46 -13.50
C THR A 10 -12.07 -1.85 -13.22
N MET A 11 -11.89 -0.60 -13.63
CA MET A 11 -10.71 0.18 -13.28
C MET A 11 -10.69 0.38 -11.76
N ALA A 12 -9.60 0.00 -11.12
CA ALA A 12 -9.35 0.18 -9.69
C ALA A 12 -8.32 1.28 -9.46
N LYS A 13 -8.40 1.94 -8.30
CA LYS A 13 -7.39 2.83 -7.78
C LYS A 13 -6.51 2.05 -6.80
N ILE A 14 -5.30 1.76 -7.20
CA ILE A 14 -4.43 0.81 -6.50
C ILE A 14 -3.29 1.55 -5.77
N TYR A 15 -3.21 1.29 -4.47
CA TYR A 15 -2.04 1.58 -3.66
C TYR A 15 -1.14 0.36 -3.61
N ILE A 16 0.14 0.50 -3.95
CA ILE A 16 1.11 -0.60 -3.86
C ILE A 16 1.94 -0.42 -2.59
N ALA A 17 1.69 -1.27 -1.60
CA ALA A 17 2.50 -1.39 -0.40
C ALA A 17 3.70 -2.30 -0.66
N SER A 18 4.92 -1.80 -0.49
CA SER A 18 6.14 -2.60 -0.73
C SER A 18 7.39 -1.96 -0.12
N SER A 19 8.53 -2.58 -0.32
CA SER A 19 9.84 -2.04 0.04
C SER A 19 10.46 -1.26 -1.12
N TRP A 20 11.19 -0.19 -0.81
CA TRP A 20 12.06 0.51 -1.76
C TRP A 20 13.05 -0.40 -2.49
N ARG A 21 13.45 -1.49 -1.84
CA ARG A 21 14.44 -2.45 -2.35
C ARG A 21 13.82 -3.62 -3.10
N ASN A 22 12.47 -3.67 -3.20
CA ASN A 22 11.79 -4.79 -3.84
C ASN A 22 12.02 -4.77 -5.36
N ALA A 23 12.65 -5.80 -5.90
CA ALA A 23 12.96 -5.91 -7.33
C ALA A 23 11.71 -6.14 -8.20
N PHE A 24 10.65 -6.73 -7.66
CA PHE A 24 9.40 -7.00 -8.38
C PHE A 24 8.49 -5.77 -8.51
N TYR A 25 8.72 -4.75 -7.67
CA TYR A 25 7.86 -3.58 -7.60
C TYR A 25 7.65 -2.85 -8.94
N PRO A 26 8.70 -2.52 -9.73
CA PRO A 26 8.52 -1.80 -10.99
C PRO A 26 7.68 -2.57 -12.01
N ASP A 27 7.87 -3.88 -12.07
CA ASP A 27 7.12 -4.77 -12.97
C ASP A 27 5.65 -4.85 -12.58
N VAL A 28 5.35 -4.89 -11.28
CA VAL A 28 3.98 -4.85 -10.75
C VAL A 28 3.29 -3.54 -11.12
N VAL A 29 3.93 -2.39 -10.91
CA VAL A 29 3.39 -1.07 -11.31
C VAL A 29 3.06 -1.04 -12.79
N THR A 30 3.99 -1.48 -13.63
CA THR A 30 3.84 -1.50 -15.09
C THR A 30 2.66 -2.37 -15.52
N LYS A 31 2.60 -3.62 -15.05
CA LYS A 31 1.54 -4.57 -15.41
C LYS A 31 0.14 -4.11 -14.99
N LEU A 32 0.02 -3.50 -13.82
CA LEU A 32 -1.27 -3.00 -13.36
C LEU A 32 -1.72 -1.78 -14.16
N ARG A 33 -0.82 -0.89 -14.54
CA ARG A 33 -1.12 0.25 -15.42
C ARG A 33 -1.48 -0.19 -16.83
N GLU A 34 -0.77 -1.16 -17.40
CA GLU A 34 -1.08 -1.76 -18.70
C GLU A 34 -2.44 -2.45 -18.71
N ALA A 35 -2.88 -2.98 -17.57
CA ALA A 35 -4.21 -3.55 -17.39
C ALA A 35 -5.32 -2.49 -17.22
N GLY A 36 -5.00 -1.20 -17.23
CA GLY A 36 -5.95 -0.09 -17.17
C GLY A 36 -6.31 0.37 -15.77
N HIS A 37 -5.54 0.00 -14.74
CA HIS A 37 -5.73 0.51 -13.39
C HIS A 37 -5.00 1.84 -13.17
N GLU A 38 -5.54 2.68 -12.27
CA GLU A 38 -4.80 3.81 -11.72
C GLU A 38 -3.92 3.33 -10.57
N VAL A 39 -2.61 3.57 -10.64
CA VAL A 39 -1.64 3.03 -9.68
C VAL A 39 -0.81 4.14 -9.06
N TYR A 40 -0.89 4.26 -7.73
CA TYR A 40 0.03 5.12 -6.98
C TYR A 40 1.40 4.44 -6.87
N ASP A 41 2.41 5.13 -7.35
CA ASP A 41 3.81 4.70 -7.33
C ASP A 41 4.59 5.57 -6.36
N PHE A 42 4.84 5.08 -5.14
CA PHE A 42 5.55 5.84 -4.10
C PHE A 42 7.02 6.12 -4.45
N ARG A 43 7.59 5.41 -5.42
CA ARG A 43 8.94 5.72 -5.92
C ARG A 43 8.95 6.92 -6.88
N ASN A 44 7.82 7.19 -7.53
CA ASN A 44 7.63 8.29 -8.47
C ASN A 44 6.29 8.99 -8.18
N PRO A 45 6.12 9.59 -7.01
CA PRO A 45 4.87 10.24 -6.65
C PRO A 45 4.63 11.50 -7.51
N PRO A 46 3.37 11.91 -7.70
CA PRO A 46 3.03 13.06 -8.54
C PRO A 46 3.70 14.37 -8.12
N HIS A 47 4.03 14.52 -6.84
CA HIS A 47 4.70 15.73 -6.30
C HIS A 47 6.23 15.74 -6.47
N GLY A 48 6.81 14.72 -7.11
CA GLY A 48 8.20 14.69 -7.54
C GLY A 48 9.27 14.47 -6.46
N LYS A 49 8.89 14.34 -5.19
CA LYS A 49 9.79 13.98 -4.09
C LYS A 49 9.39 12.60 -3.56
N GLY A 50 9.99 11.56 -4.09
CA GLY A 50 9.79 10.20 -3.62
C GLY A 50 10.79 9.82 -2.55
N GLY A 51 10.31 9.10 -1.54
CA GLY A 51 11.10 8.39 -0.57
C GLY A 51 11.39 9.13 0.72
N PHE A 52 11.02 8.46 1.80
CA PHE A 52 11.37 8.84 3.16
C PHE A 52 12.52 7.96 3.66
N HIS A 53 13.55 8.60 4.19
CA HIS A 53 14.63 7.93 4.92
C HIS A 53 14.81 8.57 6.28
N TRP A 54 14.90 7.76 7.33
CA TRP A 54 15.15 8.26 8.69
C TRP A 54 16.45 9.05 8.82
N SER A 55 17.43 8.77 7.94
CA SER A 55 18.67 9.55 7.84
C SER A 55 18.46 11.00 7.40
N ASP A 56 17.32 11.33 6.81
CA ASP A 56 16.96 12.70 6.41
C ASP A 56 16.47 13.51 7.62
N VAL A 57 15.97 12.81 8.66
CA VAL A 57 15.60 13.38 9.96
C VAL A 57 16.82 13.47 10.87
N ASP A 58 17.54 12.36 11.03
CA ASP A 58 18.76 12.26 11.81
C ASP A 58 19.69 11.17 11.26
N PRO A 59 20.90 11.52 10.79
CA PRO A 59 21.87 10.52 10.32
C PRO A 59 22.22 9.44 11.35
N ASN A 60 22.01 9.70 12.65
CA ASN A 60 22.28 8.76 13.73
C ASN A 60 21.04 8.00 14.23
N PHE A 61 19.95 7.97 13.46
CA PHE A 61 18.65 7.38 13.82
C PHE A 61 18.74 5.94 14.34
N GLN A 62 19.74 5.18 13.93
CA GLN A 62 19.92 3.79 14.36
C GLN A 62 20.23 3.64 15.86
N ASN A 63 20.72 4.72 16.50
CA ASN A 63 21.07 4.76 17.91
C ASN A 63 20.06 5.54 18.76
N TRP A 64 18.86 5.82 18.22
CA TRP A 64 17.84 6.58 18.94
C TRP A 64 17.35 5.86 20.20
N THR A 65 17.09 6.65 21.23
CA THR A 65 16.24 6.23 22.35
C THR A 65 14.77 6.20 21.92
N VAL A 66 13.90 5.65 22.76
CA VAL A 66 12.44 5.63 22.51
C VAL A 66 11.88 7.05 22.38
N GLU A 67 12.38 7.98 23.22
CA GLU A 67 11.98 9.38 23.20
C GLU A 67 12.41 10.08 21.91
N GLN A 68 13.62 9.82 21.44
CA GLN A 68 14.13 10.33 20.16
C GLN A 68 13.36 9.75 18.98
N TYR A 69 13.01 8.47 19.03
CA TYR A 69 12.15 7.86 18.00
C TYR A 69 10.77 8.52 17.97
N ALA A 70 10.15 8.77 19.13
CA ALA A 70 8.86 9.45 19.22
C ALA A 70 8.95 10.91 18.69
N ALA A 71 10.03 11.62 19.00
CA ALA A 71 10.28 12.94 18.46
C ALA A 71 10.48 12.92 16.94
N GLY A 72 11.20 11.93 16.42
CA GLY A 72 11.42 11.75 14.97
C GLY A 72 10.13 11.47 14.20
N LEU A 73 9.15 10.78 14.81
CA LEU A 73 7.83 10.60 14.19
C LEU A 73 7.07 11.92 14.02
N ASN A 74 7.30 12.90 14.90
CA ASN A 74 6.68 14.22 14.88
C ASN A 74 7.57 15.28 14.20
N ASP A 75 8.67 14.88 13.57
CA ASP A 75 9.47 15.78 12.76
C ASP A 75 8.67 16.28 11.54
N PRO A 76 8.76 17.55 11.16
CA PRO A 76 7.99 18.10 10.04
C PRO A 76 8.18 17.35 8.72
N TRP A 77 9.36 16.79 8.46
CA TRP A 77 9.62 15.97 7.27
C TRP A 77 8.92 14.61 7.35
N SER A 78 8.96 13.96 8.51
CA SER A 78 8.24 12.72 8.77
C SER A 78 6.74 12.90 8.60
N GLU A 79 6.16 13.96 9.17
CA GLU A 79 4.74 14.27 9.04
C GLU A 79 4.33 14.56 7.60
N GLN A 80 5.15 15.30 6.86
CA GLN A 80 4.87 15.60 5.44
C GLN A 80 4.85 14.31 4.60
N GLN A 81 5.79 13.40 4.81
CA GLN A 81 5.84 12.14 4.06
C GLN A 81 4.69 11.22 4.46
N PHE A 82 4.42 11.09 5.76
CA PHE A 82 3.26 10.33 6.24
C PHE A 82 1.95 10.84 5.65
N LYS A 83 1.74 12.16 5.63
CA LYS A 83 0.54 12.76 5.04
C LYS A 83 0.41 12.44 3.56
N SER A 84 1.50 12.50 2.81
CA SER A 84 1.51 12.15 1.38
C SER A 84 1.10 10.70 1.14
N ASP A 85 1.66 9.77 1.92
CA ASP A 85 1.31 8.36 1.81
C ASP A 85 -0.13 8.09 2.26
N LEU A 86 -0.59 8.73 3.34
CA LEU A 86 -1.96 8.61 3.82
C LEU A 86 -2.98 9.13 2.80
N GLU A 87 -2.74 10.27 2.16
CA GLU A 87 -3.59 10.81 1.09
C GLU A 87 -3.70 9.83 -0.08
N ALA A 88 -2.60 9.18 -0.46
CA ALA A 88 -2.60 8.16 -1.49
C ALA A 88 -3.35 6.89 -1.06
N MET A 89 -3.21 6.49 0.20
CA MET A 89 -3.97 5.36 0.78
C MET A 89 -5.47 5.66 0.81
N GLU A 90 -5.88 6.88 1.16
CA GLU A 90 -7.28 7.30 1.18
C GLU A 90 -7.90 7.40 -0.21
N TRP A 91 -7.10 7.79 -1.21
CA TRP A 91 -7.52 7.83 -2.60
C TRP A 91 -7.78 6.44 -3.19
N ALA A 92 -7.06 5.41 -2.74
CA ALA A 92 -7.12 4.07 -3.30
C ALA A 92 -8.30 3.25 -2.75
N ASP A 93 -8.87 2.39 -3.58
CA ASP A 93 -9.90 1.41 -3.22
C ASP A 93 -9.33 -0.01 -3.03
N THR A 94 -8.12 -0.22 -3.49
CA THR A 94 -7.43 -1.52 -3.51
C THR A 94 -5.99 -1.35 -3.04
N CYS A 95 -5.53 -2.27 -2.20
CA CYS A 95 -4.12 -2.38 -1.81
C CYS A 95 -3.51 -3.66 -2.37
N VAL A 96 -2.31 -3.53 -2.95
CA VAL A 96 -1.49 -4.68 -3.34
C VAL A 96 -0.21 -4.67 -2.50
N LEU A 97 -0.10 -5.61 -1.57
CA LEU A 97 1.12 -5.86 -0.81
C LEU A 97 2.08 -6.71 -1.65
N VAL A 98 3.20 -6.13 -2.08
CA VAL A 98 4.20 -6.83 -2.91
C VAL A 98 5.36 -7.31 -2.04
N LEU A 99 5.49 -8.62 -1.89
CA LEU A 99 6.57 -9.24 -1.13
C LEU A 99 7.86 -9.40 -1.96
N PRO A 100 9.05 -9.42 -1.32
CA PRO A 100 9.30 -9.18 0.11
C PRO A 100 9.20 -7.71 0.47
N CYS A 101 8.69 -7.41 1.67
CA CYS A 101 8.58 -6.03 2.14
C CYS A 101 8.75 -5.91 3.67
N GLY A 102 8.83 -4.69 4.14
CA GLY A 102 9.05 -4.38 5.55
C GLY A 102 7.77 -4.09 6.33
N ARG A 103 7.96 -3.61 7.57
CA ARG A 103 6.88 -3.33 8.54
C ARG A 103 5.90 -2.28 8.05
N SER A 104 6.35 -1.19 7.42
CA SER A 104 5.47 -0.13 6.90
C SER A 104 4.45 -0.69 5.91
N ALA A 105 4.90 -1.42 4.91
CA ALA A 105 4.02 -2.01 3.92
C ALA A 105 2.98 -2.97 4.52
N HIS A 106 3.34 -3.75 5.55
CA HIS A 106 2.39 -4.60 6.28
C HIS A 106 1.38 -3.77 7.08
N THR A 107 1.82 -2.68 7.70
CA THR A 107 0.93 -1.75 8.41
C THR A 107 -0.07 -1.10 7.47
N GLU A 108 0.38 -0.65 6.31
CA GLU A 108 -0.46 -0.08 5.25
C GLU A 108 -1.49 -1.10 4.75
N ALA A 109 -1.07 -2.32 4.41
CA ALA A 109 -1.98 -3.39 3.99
C ALA A 109 -3.00 -3.76 5.09
N GLY A 110 -2.56 -3.81 6.35
CA GLY A 110 -3.45 -4.03 7.50
C GLY A 110 -4.48 -2.92 7.68
N TRP A 111 -4.10 -1.67 7.41
CA TRP A 111 -5.02 -0.54 7.42
C TRP A 111 -6.11 -0.67 6.35
N PHE A 112 -5.75 -1.05 5.12
CA PHE A 112 -6.70 -1.32 4.04
C PHE A 112 -7.67 -2.46 4.39
N ALA A 113 -7.13 -3.58 4.88
CA ALA A 113 -7.95 -4.73 5.29
C ALA A 113 -8.90 -4.37 6.43
N GLY A 114 -8.44 -3.62 7.43
CA GLY A 114 -9.26 -3.14 8.56
C GLY A 114 -10.39 -2.20 8.14
N ARG A 115 -10.26 -1.52 7.00
CA ARG A 115 -11.31 -0.67 6.39
C ARG A 115 -12.25 -1.45 5.48
N GLY A 116 -12.04 -2.74 5.29
CA GLY A 116 -12.81 -3.55 4.36
C GLY A 116 -12.49 -3.27 2.89
N CYS A 117 -11.37 -2.60 2.61
CA CYS A 117 -10.89 -2.40 1.26
C CYS A 117 -10.32 -3.70 0.69
N LYS A 118 -10.36 -3.84 -0.63
CA LYS A 118 -9.72 -4.96 -1.28
C LYS A 118 -8.22 -4.95 -1.01
N THR A 119 -7.71 -6.01 -0.40
CA THR A 119 -6.30 -6.14 -0.03
C THR A 119 -5.77 -7.46 -0.57
N ILE A 120 -4.71 -7.42 -1.37
CA ILE A 120 -4.16 -8.57 -2.08
C ILE A 120 -2.70 -8.73 -1.68
N ALA A 121 -2.29 -9.92 -1.26
CA ALA A 121 -0.87 -10.25 -1.10
C ALA A 121 -0.33 -10.83 -2.42
N TYR A 122 0.63 -10.15 -3.05
CA TYR A 122 1.39 -10.67 -4.16
C TYR A 122 2.70 -11.28 -3.67
N ILE A 123 2.80 -12.60 -3.85
CA ILE A 123 3.89 -13.44 -3.34
C ILE A 123 4.65 -14.02 -4.54
N PRO A 124 5.57 -13.27 -5.16
CA PRO A 124 6.31 -13.72 -6.35
C PRO A 124 7.23 -14.89 -6.06
N GLU A 125 7.74 -15.00 -4.85
CA GLU A 125 8.63 -16.05 -4.38
C GLU A 125 8.20 -16.51 -2.99
N MET A 126 8.33 -17.81 -2.70
CA MET A 126 7.95 -18.37 -1.42
C MET A 126 8.78 -17.76 -0.28
N GLN A 127 8.09 -17.34 0.77
CA GLN A 127 8.65 -16.74 1.97
C GLN A 127 8.07 -17.43 3.20
N GLU A 128 8.51 -17.02 4.40
CA GLU A 128 7.86 -17.44 5.64
C GLU A 128 6.36 -17.10 5.59
N ALA A 129 5.52 -18.08 5.93
CA ALA A 129 4.08 -17.91 5.87
C ALA A 129 3.59 -16.99 6.99
N GLU A 130 2.69 -16.07 6.65
CA GLU A 130 2.09 -15.12 7.60
C GLU A 130 0.59 -15.40 7.78
N LEU A 131 0.22 -15.81 8.99
CA LEU A 131 -1.15 -16.20 9.31
C LEU A 131 -2.14 -15.02 9.17
N MET A 132 -1.70 -13.81 9.49
CA MET A 132 -2.58 -12.63 9.49
C MET A 132 -2.99 -12.18 8.09
N TYR A 133 -2.40 -12.73 7.04
CA TYR A 133 -2.91 -12.51 5.67
C TYR A 133 -4.32 -13.09 5.46
N LYS A 134 -4.83 -13.90 6.39
CA LYS A 134 -6.25 -14.29 6.40
C LYS A 134 -7.23 -13.09 6.49
N LEU A 135 -6.75 -11.92 6.87
CA LEU A 135 -7.51 -10.67 6.83
C LEU A 135 -7.64 -10.10 5.41
N PHE A 136 -6.79 -10.53 4.49
CA PHE A 136 -6.76 -10.02 3.13
C PHE A 136 -7.83 -10.68 2.26
N SER A 137 -8.23 -9.97 1.22
CA SER A 137 -9.29 -10.41 0.31
C SER A 137 -8.83 -11.54 -0.60
N ASP A 138 -7.54 -11.55 -0.97
CA ASP A 138 -7.03 -12.49 -1.96
C ASP A 138 -5.50 -12.63 -1.91
N TYR A 139 -5.00 -13.62 -2.63
CA TYR A 139 -3.57 -13.91 -2.78
C TYR A 139 -3.25 -14.13 -4.25
N SER A 140 -2.11 -13.64 -4.71
CA SER A 140 -1.59 -13.83 -6.05
C SER A 140 -0.12 -14.24 -5.98
N GLY A 141 0.31 -15.04 -6.93
CA GLY A 141 1.70 -15.49 -7.07
C GLY A 141 2.06 -15.69 -8.53
N ILE A 142 3.18 -16.32 -8.82
CA ILE A 142 3.65 -16.53 -10.19
C ILE A 142 2.61 -17.27 -11.05
N ASN A 143 1.86 -18.19 -10.47
CA ASN A 143 0.88 -19.03 -11.18
C ASN A 143 -0.55 -18.43 -11.21
N VAL A 144 -0.80 -17.36 -10.46
CA VAL A 144 -2.06 -16.63 -10.48
C VAL A 144 -1.75 -15.19 -10.90
N PRO A 145 -2.11 -14.76 -12.10
CA PRO A 145 -1.79 -13.43 -12.58
C PRO A 145 -2.40 -12.37 -11.65
N LEU A 146 -1.56 -11.47 -11.13
CA LEU A 146 -2.00 -10.37 -10.25
C LEU A 146 -3.14 -9.56 -10.87
N VAL A 147 -3.06 -9.29 -12.17
CA VAL A 147 -4.09 -8.59 -12.93
C VAL A 147 -5.45 -9.30 -12.85
N ALA A 148 -5.49 -10.63 -12.89
CA ALA A 148 -6.75 -11.37 -12.79
C ALA A 148 -7.41 -11.20 -11.42
N VAL A 149 -6.63 -11.11 -10.36
CA VAL A 149 -7.11 -10.89 -8.98
C VAL A 149 -7.57 -9.44 -8.79
N CYS A 150 -6.86 -8.46 -9.36
CA CYS A 150 -7.25 -7.04 -9.29
C CYS A 150 -8.55 -6.75 -10.07
N ASN A 151 -8.82 -7.48 -11.14
CA ASN A 151 -10.00 -7.30 -11.99
C ASN A 151 -11.33 -7.77 -11.36
N VAL A 152 -11.31 -8.42 -10.20
CA VAL A 152 -12.54 -8.75 -9.47
C VAL A 152 -13.02 -7.48 -8.76
N PRO A 153 -14.31 -7.09 -8.90
CA PRO A 153 -14.84 -5.91 -8.24
C PRO A 153 -14.54 -5.92 -6.73
N PRO A 154 -14.22 -4.77 -6.13
CA PRO A 154 -14.07 -4.69 -4.67
C PRO A 154 -15.38 -5.14 -4.00
N VAL A 155 -15.24 -6.00 -2.98
CA VAL A 155 -16.37 -6.46 -2.17
C VAL A 155 -16.73 -5.31 -1.23
N ALA A 156 -17.76 -4.55 -1.59
CA ALA A 156 -18.30 -3.40 -0.86
C ALA A 156 -17.34 -2.19 -0.70
N GLN A 157 -17.92 -1.00 -0.70
CA GLN A 157 -17.21 0.27 -0.50
C GLN A 157 -16.35 0.24 0.76
N CYS A 158 -15.14 0.77 0.68
CA CYS A 158 -14.32 1.12 1.85
C CYS A 158 -15.11 2.08 2.77
N ASN A 159 -15.88 1.54 3.70
CA ASN A 159 -16.87 2.28 4.48
C ASN A 159 -16.38 2.53 5.92
N VAL A 160 -15.25 3.20 6.10
CA VAL A 160 -14.97 3.85 7.38
C VAL A 160 -14.57 5.29 7.09
N PRO A 161 -15.31 6.29 7.60
CA PRO A 161 -14.99 7.70 7.35
C PRO A 161 -13.63 8.06 7.95
N PRO A 162 -12.84 8.91 7.26
CA PRO A 162 -11.47 9.29 7.65
C PRO A 162 -11.37 10.08 8.96
N GLN A 163 -12.46 10.45 9.58
CA GLN A 163 -12.53 11.56 10.52
C GLN A 163 -12.13 11.28 11.98
N LYS A 164 -11.75 10.07 12.36
CA LYS A 164 -11.47 9.81 13.80
C LYS A 164 -10.02 9.97 14.24
N TRP A 165 -9.07 10.01 13.34
CA TRP A 165 -7.65 10.04 13.70
C TRP A 165 -7.03 11.43 13.76
N LEU A 166 -7.63 12.42 13.08
CA LEU A 166 -7.17 13.82 13.09
C LEU A 166 -7.54 14.61 14.34
N GLN A 167 -8.40 14.08 15.22
CA GLN A 167 -8.82 14.77 16.44
C GLN A 167 -8.01 14.43 17.69
N LEU A 168 -7.10 13.48 17.65
CA LEU A 168 -6.29 13.10 18.82
C LEU A 168 -4.96 13.86 18.94
N GLY A 169 -4.61 14.71 18.00
CA GLY A 169 -3.34 15.45 17.97
C GLY A 169 -3.40 16.93 18.36
N LEU A 170 -4.56 17.48 18.76
CA LEU A 170 -4.71 18.93 19.01
C LEU A 170 -5.22 19.26 20.42
N GLN A 171 -4.84 18.50 21.42
CA GLN A 171 -5.04 18.91 22.84
C GLN A 171 -3.80 18.54 23.67
N SER A 172 -2.80 19.40 23.62
CA SER A 172 -1.84 19.57 24.72
C SER A 172 -1.27 20.98 24.65
#